data_d8cd465f968504c796c32e8a8865fb44
#
_entry.id   d8cd465f968504c796c32e8a8865fb44
#
_cell.length_a   1.000
_cell.length_b   1.000
_cell.length_c   1.000
_cell.angle_alpha   90.00
_cell.angle_beta   90.00
_cell.angle_gamma   90.00
#
_symmetry.space_group_name_H-M   'P 1'
#
loop_
_entity.id
_entity.type
_entity.pdbx_description
1 polymer ?
#
loop_
_entity_poly.entity_id
_entity_poly.type
_entity_poly.pdbx_seq_one_letter_code
_entity_poly.pdbx_strand_id
1 'polypeptide(L)'
;ATDNGIATAIEFGATGLSSSDPIKHSNKGAFGSLIIEPADASWTEDTNSRAQATVYTSYGSFREFVMMFQNDLNLRFNGSSKTETATTTTTDRMAMSVAVPNLAESEDAEDSGQKAVNYRTEPLWKRMGFEPDTPLNATPGDGRIPTRDYDFTNVLSNSQIGGLDPETPVFTATAGQDVRIRLLQTGGHSRNNVFMLHGHIWEEEPYTNGSTALGSNPLSEWKGSQYGVGPGSHFDFLLKNGAGGAGRIPGDYLYRTFQSFQFDGGIWGIFRVSPAPYNGCYCPPGTDCLMACPQPAPVAY
;
A
#
# COMPACT_ATOMS: atom_id res chain seq x y z
N ALA A 1 16.88 -12.80 17.30
CA ALA A 1 16.31 -13.85 18.15
C ALA A 1 17.40 -14.43 19.07
N THR A 2 17.06 -14.80 20.27
CA THR A 2 17.98 -15.49 21.20
C THR A 2 17.33 -16.79 21.62
N ASP A 3 18.02 -17.90 21.42
CA ASP A 3 17.68 -19.19 21.99
C ASP A 3 18.86 -19.64 22.86
N ASN A 4 18.58 -20.02 24.10
CA ASN A 4 19.61 -20.41 25.11
C ASN A 4 20.76 -19.40 25.26
N GLY A 5 20.50 -18.11 25.08
CA GLY A 5 21.49 -17.04 25.16
C GLY A 5 22.39 -16.88 23.92
N ILE A 6 22.15 -17.65 22.88
CA ILE A 6 22.86 -17.53 21.61
C ILE A 6 22.07 -16.60 20.68
N ALA A 7 22.70 -15.53 20.22
CA ALA A 7 22.10 -14.64 19.23
C ALA A 7 22.03 -15.35 17.87
N THR A 8 20.83 -15.47 17.34
CA THR A 8 20.62 -16.02 16.00
C THR A 8 20.20 -14.91 15.04
N ALA A 9 20.88 -14.80 13.90
CA ALA A 9 20.50 -13.86 12.87
C ALA A 9 19.13 -14.20 12.30
N ILE A 10 18.31 -13.19 12.09
CA ILE A 10 17.01 -13.31 11.42
C ILE A 10 17.02 -12.43 10.17
N GLU A 11 16.15 -12.76 9.22
CA GLU A 11 15.84 -11.88 8.09
C GLU A 11 14.99 -10.71 8.61
N PHE A 12 15.64 -9.59 8.97
CA PHE A 12 15.00 -8.54 9.76
C PHE A 12 13.96 -7.75 8.93
N GLY A 13 14.32 -7.31 7.73
CA GLY A 13 13.45 -6.52 6.85
C GLY A 13 13.41 -5.03 7.16
N ALA A 14 12.33 -4.53 7.75
CA ALA A 14 12.14 -3.09 7.93
C ALA A 14 12.08 -2.66 9.39
N THR A 15 12.48 -1.40 9.65
CA THR A 15 12.22 -0.71 10.92
C THR A 15 11.85 0.75 10.70
N GLY A 16 11.04 1.30 11.61
CA GLY A 16 10.64 2.69 11.59
C GLY A 16 11.76 3.63 12.03
N LEU A 17 11.89 4.75 11.33
CA LEU A 17 12.68 5.88 11.74
C LEU A 17 11.74 6.99 12.22
N SER A 18 11.83 7.35 13.49
CA SER A 18 11.00 8.41 14.08
C SER A 18 11.86 9.47 14.74
N SER A 19 11.32 10.69 14.82
CA SER A 19 11.96 11.78 15.56
C SER A 19 11.94 11.51 17.06
N SER A 20 12.93 12.05 17.79
CA SER A 20 12.95 12.08 19.25
C SER A 20 11.83 12.93 19.87
N ASP A 21 11.17 13.78 19.09
CA ASP A 21 9.95 14.48 19.47
C ASP A 21 8.75 13.86 18.71
N PRO A 22 8.12 12.83 19.26
CA PRO A 22 7.05 12.11 18.57
C PRO A 22 5.78 12.96 18.43
N ILE A 23 5.53 13.89 19.33
CA ILE A 23 4.30 14.70 19.33
C ILE A 23 4.35 15.78 18.25
N LYS A 24 5.44 16.53 18.18
CA LYS A 24 5.52 17.65 17.23
C LYS A 24 5.94 17.23 15.84
N HIS A 25 6.90 16.32 15.75
CA HIS A 25 7.52 16.01 14.48
C HIS A 25 6.81 14.88 13.74
N SER A 26 6.34 13.84 14.44
CA SER A 26 5.63 12.73 13.81
C SER A 26 4.34 13.18 13.14
N ASN A 27 3.56 14.05 13.80
CA ASN A 27 2.33 14.62 13.23
C ASN A 27 2.59 15.62 12.07
N LYS A 28 3.85 15.96 11.83
CA LYS A 28 4.28 16.79 10.69
C LYS A 28 5.00 15.97 9.60
N GLY A 29 4.98 14.67 9.72
CA GLY A 29 5.56 13.76 8.73
C GLY A 29 7.07 13.57 8.85
N ALA A 30 7.71 13.94 9.96
CA ALA A 30 9.14 13.71 10.18
C ALA A 30 9.41 12.28 10.66
N PHE A 31 9.14 11.31 9.82
CA PHE A 31 9.44 9.91 10.04
C PHE A 31 9.75 9.22 8.69
N GLY A 32 10.25 8.02 8.75
CA GLY A 32 10.61 7.24 7.57
C GLY A 32 10.77 5.77 7.91
N SER A 33 11.38 5.04 7.01
CA SER A 33 11.72 3.63 7.20
C SER A 33 13.17 3.37 6.85
N LEU A 34 13.76 2.39 7.52
CA LEU A 34 15.04 1.79 7.17
C LEU A 34 14.78 0.34 6.76
N ILE A 35 15.17 -0.02 5.56
CA ILE A 35 15.09 -1.38 5.06
C ILE A 35 16.45 -2.02 5.19
N ILE A 36 16.48 -3.24 5.73
CA ILE A 36 17.69 -4.02 5.98
C ILE A 36 17.58 -5.31 5.18
N GLU A 37 18.35 -5.37 4.13
CA GLU A 37 18.43 -6.52 3.24
C GLU A 37 19.64 -7.42 3.56
N PRO A 38 19.66 -8.69 3.08
CA PRO A 38 20.84 -9.54 3.19
C PRO A 38 22.10 -8.88 2.65
N ALA A 39 23.25 -9.23 3.22
CA ALA A 39 24.54 -8.59 2.86
C ALA A 39 24.94 -8.77 1.39
N ASP A 40 24.41 -9.77 0.71
CA ASP A 40 24.62 -10.05 -0.72
C ASP A 40 23.55 -9.42 -1.63
N ALA A 41 22.59 -8.69 -1.06
CA ALA A 41 21.52 -8.11 -1.82
C ALA A 41 21.96 -6.93 -2.68
N SER A 42 21.40 -6.86 -3.86
CA SER A 42 21.41 -5.69 -4.74
C SER A 42 19.99 -5.43 -5.20
N TRP A 43 19.67 -4.19 -5.60
CA TRP A 43 18.30 -3.87 -6.01
C TRP A 43 18.25 -2.87 -7.15
N THR A 44 17.13 -2.89 -7.84
CA THR A 44 16.77 -1.89 -8.85
C THR A 44 15.45 -1.26 -8.45
N GLU A 45 15.48 0.04 -8.15
CA GLU A 45 14.30 0.83 -7.84
C GLU A 45 13.46 1.05 -9.11
N ASP A 46 12.15 1.13 -8.95
CA ASP A 46 11.27 1.50 -10.04
C ASP A 46 11.38 3.01 -10.33
N THR A 47 11.39 3.36 -11.61
CA THR A 47 11.58 4.76 -12.05
C THR A 47 10.48 5.70 -11.55
N ASN A 48 9.27 5.18 -11.35
CA ASN A 48 8.10 5.98 -10.95
C ASN A 48 7.79 5.94 -9.44
N SER A 49 8.45 5.07 -8.69
CA SER A 49 8.21 4.92 -7.25
C SER A 49 9.41 4.29 -6.54
N ARG A 50 10.03 5.04 -5.66
CA ARG A 50 11.10 4.52 -4.79
C ARG A 50 10.57 3.68 -3.62
N ALA A 51 9.27 3.51 -3.52
CA ALA A 51 8.63 2.65 -2.52
C ALA A 51 8.54 1.19 -2.97
N GLN A 52 9.06 0.87 -4.15
CA GLN A 52 9.12 -0.49 -4.68
C GLN A 52 10.41 -0.71 -5.49
N ALA A 53 10.92 -1.91 -5.37
CA ALA A 53 12.13 -2.34 -6.04
C ALA A 53 12.08 -3.82 -6.41
N THR A 54 12.95 -4.24 -7.33
CA THR A 54 13.31 -5.65 -7.46
C THR A 54 14.62 -5.88 -6.71
N VAL A 55 14.60 -6.76 -5.74
CA VAL A 55 15.76 -7.15 -4.95
C VAL A 55 16.31 -8.48 -5.48
N TYR A 56 17.62 -8.56 -5.61
CA TYR A 56 18.35 -9.74 -6.07
C TYR A 56 19.26 -10.22 -4.95
N THR A 57 19.23 -11.51 -4.66
CA THR A 57 20.08 -12.19 -3.67
C THR A 57 20.65 -13.46 -4.28
N SER A 58 21.56 -14.12 -3.58
CA SER A 58 22.09 -15.43 -3.98
C SER A 58 21.02 -16.53 -4.04
N TYR A 59 19.86 -16.33 -3.41
CA TYR A 59 18.74 -17.28 -3.37
C TYR A 59 17.66 -17.00 -4.41
N GLY A 60 17.74 -15.92 -5.15
CA GLY A 60 16.76 -15.52 -6.14
C GLY A 60 16.41 -14.03 -6.09
N SER A 61 15.30 -13.66 -6.69
CA SER A 61 14.83 -12.27 -6.70
C SER A 61 13.38 -12.19 -6.24
N PHE A 62 13.02 -11.04 -5.66
CA PHE A 62 11.65 -10.75 -5.24
C PHE A 62 11.32 -9.27 -5.50
N ARG A 63 10.04 -8.99 -5.58
CA ARG A 63 9.55 -7.61 -5.51
C ARG A 63 9.44 -7.20 -4.05
N GLU A 64 9.90 -6.01 -3.75
CA GLU A 64 9.79 -5.42 -2.42
C GLU A 64 8.92 -4.17 -2.46
N PHE A 65 7.98 -4.09 -1.53
CA PHE A 65 7.09 -2.95 -1.36
C PHE A 65 7.21 -2.38 0.04
N VAL A 66 7.48 -1.10 0.14
CA VAL A 66 7.51 -0.37 1.42
C VAL A 66 6.22 0.41 1.55
N MET A 67 5.40 0.04 2.51
CA MET A 67 4.10 0.65 2.79
C MET A 67 4.11 1.31 4.16
N MET A 68 4.08 2.64 4.20
CA MET A 68 3.94 3.39 5.44
C MET A 68 2.52 3.94 5.54
N PHE A 69 1.74 3.42 6.49
CA PHE A 69 0.44 3.96 6.85
C PHE A 69 0.60 5.19 7.73
N GLN A 70 -0.22 6.19 7.49
CA GLN A 70 -0.10 7.49 8.12
C GLN A 70 -1.48 8.02 8.48
N ASN A 71 -1.66 8.31 9.78
CA ASN A 71 -2.85 8.94 10.30
C ASN A 71 -2.54 10.38 10.70
N ASP A 72 -3.51 11.26 10.55
CA ASP A 72 -3.53 12.61 11.12
C ASP A 72 -2.36 13.49 10.70
N LEU A 73 -1.95 13.38 9.45
CA LEU A 73 -0.97 14.29 8.85
C LEU A 73 -1.66 15.57 8.37
N ASN A 74 -0.95 16.68 8.47
CA ASN A 74 -1.39 17.94 7.87
C ASN A 74 -1.04 17.96 6.38
N LEU A 75 -1.74 17.15 5.62
CA LEU A 75 -1.54 17.00 4.19
C LEU A 75 -2.18 18.15 3.41
N ARG A 76 -1.62 18.42 2.25
CA ARG A 76 -2.16 19.40 1.30
C ARG A 76 -2.16 18.79 -0.08
N PHE A 77 -3.23 19.03 -0.84
CA PHE A 77 -3.22 18.70 -2.26
C PHE A 77 -2.18 19.59 -2.95
N ASN A 78 -1.44 18.98 -3.84
CA ASN A 78 -0.56 19.73 -4.71
C ASN A 78 -1.44 20.70 -5.52
N GLY A 79 -1.17 21.99 -5.35
CA GLY A 79 -1.91 23.04 -6.02
C GLY A 79 -1.56 23.18 -7.50
N SER A 80 -1.42 22.08 -8.22
CA SER A 80 -1.40 22.13 -9.68
C SER A 80 -2.78 22.56 -10.15
N SER A 81 -3.04 23.84 -10.04
CA SER A 81 -4.10 24.49 -10.80
C SER A 81 -3.87 24.14 -12.27
N LYS A 82 -4.95 23.84 -12.97
CA LYS A 82 -4.96 23.66 -14.44
C LYS A 82 -4.42 24.88 -15.21
N THR A 83 -3.92 25.89 -14.51
CA THR A 83 -3.40 27.16 -15.00
C THR A 83 -2.00 27.47 -14.44
N GLU A 84 -1.11 26.49 -14.26
CA GLU A 84 0.30 26.80 -14.05
C GLU A 84 0.87 27.47 -15.30
N THR A 85 1.04 28.78 -15.22
CA THR A 85 1.83 29.54 -16.20
C THR A 85 3.29 29.51 -15.78
N ALA A 86 4.21 29.59 -16.73
CA ALA A 86 5.65 29.59 -16.47
C ALA A 86 6.14 30.69 -15.51
N THR A 87 5.28 31.58 -15.10
CA THR A 87 5.53 32.71 -14.19
C THR A 87 5.10 32.45 -12.74
N THR A 88 4.51 31.26 -12.42
CA THR A 88 4.06 30.95 -11.07
C THR A 88 5.26 30.76 -10.14
N THR A 89 5.39 31.62 -9.14
CA THR A 89 6.48 31.55 -8.15
C THR A 89 6.24 30.42 -7.13
N THR A 90 7.29 30.03 -6.41
CA THR A 90 7.18 29.02 -5.33
C THR A 90 6.18 29.47 -4.25
N THR A 91 6.11 30.78 -3.97
CA THR A 91 5.18 31.37 -3.01
C THR A 91 3.74 31.24 -3.49
N ASP A 92 3.50 31.47 -4.77
CA ASP A 92 2.17 31.34 -5.38
C ASP A 92 1.72 29.87 -5.36
N ARG A 93 2.63 28.93 -5.61
CA ARG A 93 2.35 27.49 -5.51
C ARG A 93 1.94 27.07 -4.09
N MET A 94 2.62 27.59 -3.07
CA MET A 94 2.25 27.35 -1.67
C MET A 94 0.89 27.95 -1.31
N ALA A 95 0.58 29.14 -1.82
CA ALA A 95 -0.71 29.78 -1.62
C ALA A 95 -1.86 29.06 -2.31
N MET A 96 -1.58 28.36 -3.42
CA MET A 96 -2.57 27.60 -4.18
C MET A 96 -2.81 26.19 -3.62
N SER A 97 -2.01 25.71 -2.69
CA SER A 97 -2.20 24.37 -2.10
C SER A 97 -3.39 24.37 -1.15
N VAL A 98 -4.33 23.47 -1.37
CA VAL A 98 -5.51 23.30 -0.53
C VAL A 98 -5.23 22.26 0.54
N ALA A 99 -5.58 22.54 1.79
CA ALA A 99 -5.52 21.52 2.84
C ALA A 99 -6.47 20.37 2.49
N VAL A 100 -6.02 19.14 2.67
CA VAL A 100 -6.90 17.98 2.56
C VAL A 100 -7.93 18.09 3.69
N PRO A 101 -9.24 18.10 3.42
CA PRO A 101 -10.24 18.20 4.46
C PRO A 101 -10.13 17.08 5.48
N ASN A 102 -10.40 17.38 6.72
CA ASN A 102 -10.56 16.37 7.74
C ASN A 102 -11.79 15.52 7.46
N LEU A 103 -11.78 14.27 7.97
CA LEU A 103 -12.94 13.40 7.92
C LEU A 103 -14.00 13.92 8.91
N ALA A 104 -14.94 14.67 8.40
CA ALA A 104 -15.94 15.34 9.25
C ALA A 104 -16.97 14.35 9.86
N GLU A 105 -16.99 13.11 9.44
CA GLU A 105 -17.90 12.05 9.93
C GLU A 105 -17.27 11.13 10.96
N SER A 106 -16.04 11.37 11.32
CA SER A 106 -15.43 10.63 12.42
C SER A 106 -16.24 10.86 13.70
N GLU A 107 -16.72 9.79 14.32
CA GLU A 107 -17.40 9.85 15.62
C GLU A 107 -16.46 10.38 16.72
N ASP A 108 -15.18 10.38 16.44
CA ASP A 108 -14.12 10.82 17.33
C ASP A 108 -13.31 11.92 16.64
N ALA A 109 -13.23 13.07 17.29
CA ALA A 109 -12.47 14.21 16.80
C ALA A 109 -10.98 13.88 16.55
N GLU A 110 -10.44 12.90 17.25
CA GLU A 110 -9.06 12.42 17.07
C GLU A 110 -8.87 11.66 15.75
N ASP A 111 -9.93 11.17 15.15
CA ASP A 111 -9.91 10.46 13.85
C ASP A 111 -10.15 11.37 12.65
N SER A 112 -10.36 12.65 12.88
CA SER A 112 -10.69 13.61 11.82
C SER A 112 -9.52 14.00 10.92
N GLY A 113 -8.30 13.60 11.26
CA GLY A 113 -7.10 13.93 10.49
C GLY A 113 -6.97 13.19 9.16
N GLN A 114 -6.11 13.71 8.31
CA GLN A 114 -5.86 13.15 6.99
C GLN A 114 -5.16 11.80 7.07
N LYS A 115 -5.51 10.91 6.17
CA LYS A 115 -5.01 9.56 6.05
C LYS A 115 -4.18 9.39 4.77
N ALA A 116 -3.08 8.67 4.84
CA ALA A 116 -2.19 8.50 3.69
C ALA A 116 -1.45 7.16 3.69
N VAL A 117 -0.95 6.82 2.52
CA VAL A 117 0.06 5.76 2.30
C VAL A 117 1.26 6.42 1.63
N ASN A 118 2.44 6.31 2.24
CA ASN A 118 3.69 6.89 1.71
C ASN A 118 3.55 8.38 1.36
N TYR A 119 2.95 9.16 2.26
CA TYR A 119 2.66 10.60 2.10
C TYR A 119 1.75 10.95 0.93
N ARG A 120 1.03 9.97 0.39
CA ARG A 120 0.05 10.17 -0.67
C ARG A 120 -1.32 9.77 -0.18
N THR A 121 -2.33 10.52 -0.59
CA THR A 121 -3.71 10.25 -0.19
C THR A 121 -4.63 10.43 -1.38
N GLU A 122 -5.63 9.55 -1.45
CA GLU A 122 -6.78 9.74 -2.33
C GLU A 122 -8.03 9.31 -1.56
N PRO A 123 -8.63 10.24 -0.80
CA PRO A 123 -9.91 9.99 -0.15
C PRO A 123 -10.97 9.57 -1.17
N LEU A 124 -11.91 8.72 -0.77
CA LEU A 124 -12.90 8.21 -1.70
C LEU A 124 -13.78 9.30 -2.31
N TRP A 125 -14.09 10.37 -1.57
CA TRP A 125 -14.82 11.51 -2.13
C TRP A 125 -14.06 12.14 -3.31
N LYS A 126 -12.73 12.28 -3.20
CA LYS A 126 -11.89 12.79 -4.30
C LYS A 126 -11.86 11.81 -5.47
N ARG A 127 -11.71 10.52 -5.20
CA ARG A 127 -11.73 9.46 -6.23
C ARG A 127 -13.01 9.49 -7.04
N MET A 128 -14.14 9.79 -6.41
CA MET A 128 -15.44 9.88 -7.03
C MET A 128 -15.73 11.24 -7.69
N GLY A 129 -14.79 12.18 -7.62
CA GLY A 129 -14.90 13.50 -8.25
C GLY A 129 -15.76 14.50 -7.47
N PHE A 130 -15.93 14.31 -6.18
CA PHE A 130 -16.63 15.25 -5.31
C PHE A 130 -15.72 16.40 -4.86
N GLU A 131 -16.34 17.54 -4.56
CA GLU A 131 -15.61 18.69 -4.03
C GLU A 131 -15.27 18.50 -2.55
N PRO A 132 -14.08 18.97 -2.11
CA PRO A 132 -13.62 18.75 -0.75
C PRO A 132 -14.45 19.42 0.33
N ASP A 133 -15.15 20.50 0.01
CA ASP A 133 -15.96 21.29 0.95
C ASP A 133 -17.45 20.94 0.93
N THR A 134 -17.82 19.84 0.29
CA THR A 134 -19.23 19.45 0.21
C THR A 134 -19.77 19.14 1.60
N PRO A 135 -20.87 19.76 2.04
CA PRO A 135 -21.40 19.58 3.39
C PRO A 135 -21.84 18.14 3.66
N LEU A 136 -21.54 17.65 4.86
CA LEU A 136 -21.87 16.29 5.29
C LEU A 136 -23.37 15.96 5.35
N ASN A 137 -24.22 16.96 5.48
CA ASN A 137 -25.68 16.81 5.58
C ASN A 137 -26.41 17.07 4.26
N ALA A 138 -25.65 17.27 3.21
CA ALA A 138 -26.23 17.43 1.89
C ALA A 138 -26.82 16.09 1.38
N THR A 139 -27.76 16.12 0.47
CA THR A 139 -28.51 14.95 -0.03
C THR A 139 -27.63 13.99 -0.82
N PRO A 140 -28.02 12.74 -1.03
CA PRO A 140 -27.28 11.80 -1.85
C PRO A 140 -26.86 12.42 -3.20
N GLY A 141 -25.56 12.49 -3.44
CA GLY A 141 -24.98 13.20 -4.59
C GLY A 141 -24.21 14.47 -4.26
N ASP A 142 -24.11 14.85 -2.99
CA ASP A 142 -23.54 16.10 -2.52
C ASP A 142 -22.14 15.99 -1.90
N GLY A 143 -21.35 15.05 -2.35
CA GLY A 143 -19.95 14.91 -1.95
C GLY A 143 -19.68 13.85 -0.91
N ARG A 144 -20.68 13.20 -0.39
CA ARG A 144 -20.51 11.96 0.36
C ARG A 144 -20.43 10.79 -0.58
N ILE A 145 -19.74 9.75 -0.13
CA ILE A 145 -19.73 8.46 -0.81
C ILE A 145 -21.19 8.02 -1.00
N PRO A 146 -21.70 7.95 -2.23
CA PRO A 146 -23.06 7.49 -2.45
C PRO A 146 -23.13 6.04 -2.02
N THR A 147 -23.93 5.76 -1.02
CA THR A 147 -24.01 4.46 -0.38
C THR A 147 -24.72 3.40 -1.21
N ARG A 148 -25.27 3.71 -2.40
CA ARG A 148 -26.21 2.82 -3.06
C ARG A 148 -25.91 2.44 -4.51
N ASP A 149 -25.18 3.25 -5.27
CA ASP A 149 -25.15 3.09 -6.72
C ASP A 149 -23.74 2.94 -7.32
N TYR A 150 -22.70 2.83 -6.48
CA TYR A 150 -21.36 2.63 -6.96
C TYR A 150 -20.92 1.18 -6.80
N ASP A 151 -20.57 0.59 -7.89
CA ASP A 151 -19.75 -0.61 -7.91
C ASP A 151 -18.33 -0.20 -7.48
N PHE A 152 -17.98 -0.48 -6.22
CA PHE A 152 -16.66 -0.18 -5.67
C PHE A 152 -15.53 -0.83 -6.46
N THR A 153 -15.79 -1.93 -7.13
CA THR A 153 -14.83 -2.57 -8.04
C THR A 153 -14.46 -1.60 -9.16
N ASN A 154 -15.44 -0.94 -9.73
CA ASN A 154 -15.21 0.05 -10.80
C ASN A 154 -14.62 1.36 -10.27
N VAL A 155 -15.00 1.79 -9.07
CA VAL A 155 -14.47 3.03 -8.49
C VAL A 155 -12.97 2.92 -8.19
N LEU A 156 -12.53 1.81 -7.60
CA LEU A 156 -11.17 1.71 -7.07
C LEU A 156 -10.12 1.44 -8.16
N SER A 157 -10.41 0.62 -9.16
CA SER A 157 -9.45 0.24 -10.19
C SER A 157 -9.76 0.79 -11.59
N ASN A 158 -10.93 1.40 -11.77
CA ASN A 158 -11.35 1.84 -13.10
C ASN A 158 -10.78 3.22 -13.46
N SER A 159 -10.05 3.26 -14.56
CA SER A 159 -9.54 4.50 -15.15
C SER A 159 -10.64 5.45 -15.68
N GLN A 160 -11.89 5.01 -15.78
CA GLN A 160 -13.01 5.85 -16.21
C GLN A 160 -13.60 6.69 -15.07
N ILE A 161 -13.51 6.19 -13.82
CA ILE A 161 -13.90 6.92 -12.64
C ILE A 161 -12.64 7.48 -11.99
N GLY A 162 -12.50 8.78 -11.92
CA GLY A 162 -11.28 9.46 -11.52
C GLY A 162 -10.18 9.51 -12.59
N GLY A 163 -10.35 8.83 -13.72
CA GLY A 163 -9.57 8.98 -14.94
C GLY A 163 -8.19 8.33 -14.99
N LEU A 164 -7.62 7.90 -13.86
CA LEU A 164 -6.23 7.42 -13.76
C LEU A 164 -6.07 6.43 -12.60
N ASP A 165 -4.87 5.87 -12.48
CA ASP A 165 -4.45 5.18 -11.27
C ASP A 165 -4.60 6.08 -10.04
N PRO A 166 -4.84 5.52 -8.83
CA PRO A 166 -4.94 6.32 -7.62
C PRO A 166 -3.65 7.09 -7.34
N GLU A 167 -3.77 8.23 -6.66
CA GLU A 167 -2.60 8.99 -6.19
C GLU A 167 -1.81 8.26 -5.11
N THR A 168 -2.44 7.34 -4.38
CA THR A 168 -1.76 6.40 -3.49
C THR A 168 -0.91 5.43 -4.32
N PRO A 169 0.14 4.83 -3.74
CA PRO A 169 1.04 3.98 -4.50
C PRO A 169 0.34 2.82 -5.21
N VAL A 170 0.64 2.63 -6.48
CA VAL A 170 0.34 1.40 -7.22
C VAL A 170 1.58 0.54 -7.20
N PHE A 171 1.52 -0.56 -6.45
CA PHE A 171 2.60 -1.55 -6.40
C PHE A 171 2.43 -2.55 -7.52
N THR A 172 3.52 -3.00 -8.12
CA THR A 172 3.47 -3.84 -9.32
C THR A 172 4.34 -5.08 -9.21
N ALA A 173 3.82 -6.22 -9.64
CA ALA A 173 4.58 -7.45 -9.80
C ALA A 173 4.04 -8.28 -10.96
N THR A 174 4.79 -9.27 -11.38
CA THR A 174 4.35 -10.27 -12.36
C THR A 174 3.73 -11.47 -11.63
N ALA A 175 2.68 -12.05 -12.20
CA ALA A 175 1.99 -13.20 -11.63
C ALA A 175 2.96 -14.33 -11.26
N GLY A 176 2.89 -14.80 -10.01
CA GLY A 176 3.77 -15.82 -9.44
C GLY A 176 5.15 -15.31 -9.00
N GLN A 177 5.48 -14.04 -9.20
CA GLN A 177 6.70 -13.44 -8.69
C GLN A 177 6.65 -13.34 -7.17
N ASP A 178 7.74 -13.68 -6.49
CA ASP A 178 7.84 -13.50 -5.04
C ASP A 178 7.72 -12.02 -4.67
N VAL A 179 6.94 -11.75 -3.63
CA VAL A 179 6.68 -10.39 -3.14
C VAL A 179 6.89 -10.34 -1.64
N ARG A 180 7.69 -9.35 -1.22
CA ARG A 180 7.86 -8.98 0.18
C ARG A 180 7.23 -7.62 0.42
N ILE A 181 6.43 -7.51 1.48
CA ILE A 181 5.83 -6.27 1.91
C ILE A 181 6.45 -5.85 3.24
N ARG A 182 6.96 -4.63 3.29
CA ARG A 182 7.45 -3.95 4.49
C ARG A 182 6.37 -2.96 4.93
N LEU A 183 5.52 -3.38 5.84
CA LEU A 183 4.41 -2.59 6.34
C LEU A 183 4.82 -1.88 7.62
N LEU A 184 4.66 -0.55 7.66
CA LEU A 184 5.04 0.26 8.79
C LEU A 184 3.97 1.30 9.11
N GLN A 185 3.86 1.65 10.39
CA GLN A 185 3.25 2.90 10.83
C GLN A 185 4.21 3.59 11.79
N THR A 186 5.10 4.42 11.28
CA THR A 186 6.21 5.01 12.03
C THR A 186 5.84 6.27 12.79
N GLY A 187 4.68 6.84 12.50
CA GLY A 187 4.18 8.05 13.15
C GLY A 187 2.68 8.24 12.96
N GLY A 188 2.18 9.36 13.44
CA GLY A 188 0.76 9.69 13.43
C GLY A 188 0.08 9.48 14.77
N HIS A 189 -1.22 9.69 14.79
CA HIS A 189 -2.04 9.54 16.01
C HIS A 189 -2.16 8.09 16.46
N SER A 190 -2.55 7.86 17.70
CA SER A 190 -2.56 6.56 18.41
C SER A 190 -3.60 5.55 17.92
N ARG A 191 -4.03 5.61 16.68
CA ARG A 191 -4.99 4.67 16.11
C ARG A 191 -4.30 3.50 15.44
N ASN A 192 -4.86 2.31 15.68
CA ASN A 192 -4.44 1.09 15.01
C ASN A 192 -5.18 0.93 13.69
N ASN A 193 -4.44 0.47 12.70
CA ASN A 193 -4.96 0.02 11.44
C ASN A 193 -5.02 -1.51 11.41
N VAL A 194 -5.81 -2.05 10.50
CA VAL A 194 -5.78 -3.45 10.11
C VAL A 194 -5.47 -3.51 8.64
N PHE A 195 -4.26 -3.90 8.29
CA PHE A 195 -3.87 -4.06 6.91
C PHE A 195 -4.55 -5.26 6.27
N MET A 196 -5.07 -5.07 5.07
CA MET A 196 -5.60 -6.13 4.22
C MET A 196 -5.01 -6.01 2.82
N LEU A 197 -4.67 -7.17 2.24
CA LEU A 197 -4.40 -7.30 0.82
C LEU A 197 -5.31 -8.39 0.26
N HIS A 198 -6.30 -7.97 -0.51
CA HIS A 198 -7.30 -8.90 -1.05
C HIS A 198 -6.64 -9.97 -1.92
N GLY A 199 -7.12 -11.21 -1.80
CA GLY A 199 -6.65 -12.34 -2.58
C GLY A 199 -5.26 -12.89 -2.22
N HIS A 200 -4.60 -12.39 -1.17
CA HIS A 200 -3.27 -12.81 -0.75
C HIS A 200 -3.24 -13.15 0.74
N ILE A 201 -2.30 -14.03 1.11
CA ILE A 201 -2.07 -14.44 2.49
C ILE A 201 -0.56 -14.51 2.79
N TRP A 202 -0.22 -14.42 4.07
CA TRP A 202 1.16 -14.47 4.58
C TRP A 202 1.21 -15.12 5.97
N GLU A 203 2.42 -15.42 6.47
CA GLU A 203 2.60 -15.89 7.84
C GLU A 203 2.34 -14.75 8.84
N GLU A 204 1.54 -15.02 9.87
CA GLU A 204 1.27 -14.05 10.93
C GLU A 204 2.51 -13.80 11.79
N GLU A 205 3.25 -14.87 12.10
CA GLU A 205 4.39 -14.85 13.02
C GLU A 205 5.62 -15.52 12.39
N PRO A 206 6.31 -14.85 11.46
CA PRO A 206 7.38 -15.48 10.69
C PRO A 206 8.60 -15.89 11.52
N TYR A 207 8.84 -15.27 12.70
CA TYR A 207 10.07 -15.43 13.46
C TYR A 207 9.93 -16.18 14.79
N THR A 208 8.79 -16.80 15.02
CA THR A 208 8.59 -17.70 16.16
C THR A 208 8.99 -19.12 15.84
N ASN A 209 9.04 -19.98 16.87
CA ASN A 209 9.31 -21.42 16.72
C ASN A 209 10.65 -21.76 16.03
N GLY A 210 11.67 -20.91 16.24
CA GLY A 210 13.01 -21.11 15.66
C GLY A 210 13.16 -20.72 14.19
N SER A 211 12.12 -20.16 13.58
CA SER A 211 12.20 -19.61 12.23
C SER A 211 13.06 -18.35 12.20
N THR A 212 13.91 -18.22 11.19
CA THR A 212 14.83 -17.10 11.01
C THR A 212 14.63 -16.36 9.70
N ALA A 213 13.78 -16.88 8.82
CA ALA A 213 13.48 -16.30 7.53
C ALA A 213 11.97 -16.21 7.29
N LEU A 214 11.54 -15.21 6.54
CA LEU A 214 10.16 -15.04 6.12
C LEU A 214 9.68 -16.27 5.33
N GLY A 215 8.47 -16.72 5.62
CA GLY A 215 7.87 -17.87 4.93
C GLY A 215 8.35 -19.23 5.41
N SER A 216 9.18 -19.31 6.46
CA SER A 216 9.79 -20.56 6.93
C SER A 216 9.25 -21.08 8.27
N ASN A 217 8.26 -20.43 8.88
CA ASN A 217 7.69 -20.91 10.13
C ASN A 217 6.58 -21.96 9.89
N PRO A 218 6.84 -23.25 10.12
CA PRO A 218 5.87 -24.31 9.81
C PRO A 218 4.66 -24.31 10.76
N LEU A 219 4.72 -23.56 11.87
CA LEU A 219 3.67 -23.48 12.88
C LEU A 219 2.92 -22.16 12.85
N SER A 220 3.29 -21.23 11.98
CA SER A 220 2.57 -19.98 11.81
C SER A 220 1.23 -20.19 11.14
N GLU A 221 0.22 -19.46 11.57
CA GLU A 221 -1.03 -19.36 10.85
C GLU A 221 -0.85 -18.51 9.58
N TRP A 222 -1.67 -18.81 8.57
CA TRP A 222 -1.75 -18.02 7.35
C TRP A 222 -2.88 -17.01 7.46
N LYS A 223 -2.55 -15.73 7.35
CA LYS A 223 -3.50 -14.63 7.47
C LYS A 223 -3.59 -13.82 6.17
N GLY A 224 -4.79 -13.28 5.88
CA GLY A 224 -5.03 -12.32 4.81
C GLY A 224 -5.23 -10.90 5.32
N SER A 225 -5.02 -10.69 6.63
CA SER A 225 -5.06 -9.39 7.30
C SER A 225 -4.02 -9.33 8.42
N GLN A 226 -3.49 -8.14 8.68
CA GLN A 226 -2.57 -7.85 9.77
C GLN A 226 -3.16 -6.78 10.67
N TYR A 227 -3.51 -7.15 11.88
CA TYR A 227 -3.94 -6.21 12.93
C TYR A 227 -2.77 -5.68 13.74
N GLY A 228 -3.02 -4.67 14.59
CA GLY A 228 -2.00 -4.07 15.42
C GLY A 228 -1.03 -3.15 14.67
N VAL A 229 -1.41 -2.68 13.48
CA VAL A 229 -0.64 -1.69 12.71
C VAL A 229 -0.87 -0.32 13.31
N GLY A 230 -0.11 0.01 14.34
CA GLY A 230 -0.18 1.27 15.07
C GLY A 230 1.15 2.01 15.08
N PRO A 231 1.19 3.23 15.66
CA PRO A 231 2.42 4.02 15.73
C PRO A 231 3.59 3.26 16.34
N GLY A 232 4.70 3.18 15.63
CA GLY A 232 5.90 2.44 16.01
C GLY A 232 5.91 0.97 15.59
N SER A 233 4.82 0.45 14.98
CA SER A 233 4.79 -0.92 14.50
C SER A 233 5.42 -1.07 13.11
N HIS A 234 5.99 -2.24 12.88
CA HIS A 234 6.46 -2.69 11.56
C HIS A 234 6.23 -4.20 11.43
N PHE A 235 5.95 -4.62 10.20
CA PHE A 235 5.71 -6.01 9.85
C PHE A 235 6.34 -6.32 8.50
N ASP A 236 6.88 -7.53 8.38
CA ASP A 236 7.47 -8.02 7.14
C ASP A 236 6.72 -9.25 6.68
N PHE A 237 6.22 -9.23 5.45
CA PHE A 237 5.44 -10.32 4.88
C PHE A 237 6.11 -10.88 3.62
N LEU A 238 6.08 -12.21 3.51
CA LEU A 238 6.27 -12.90 2.24
C LEU A 238 4.90 -13.41 1.78
N LEU A 239 4.42 -12.96 0.64
CA LEU A 239 3.14 -13.42 0.09
C LEU A 239 3.24 -14.89 -0.30
N LYS A 240 2.36 -15.71 0.27
CA LYS A 240 2.30 -17.14 -0.07
C LYS A 240 1.92 -17.32 -1.53
N ASN A 241 2.71 -18.11 -2.25
CA ASN A 241 2.59 -18.36 -3.70
C ASN A 241 2.86 -17.13 -4.59
N GLY A 242 3.33 -16.02 -4.02
CA GLY A 242 3.71 -14.82 -4.77
C GLY A 242 2.52 -13.98 -5.26
N ALA A 243 2.78 -13.11 -6.21
CA ALA A 243 1.82 -12.21 -6.80
C ALA A 243 0.69 -12.97 -7.52
N GLY A 244 -0.56 -12.56 -7.27
CA GLY A 244 -1.75 -13.22 -7.81
C GLY A 244 -2.20 -14.45 -7.01
N GLY A 245 -1.57 -14.70 -5.84
CA GLY A 245 -1.94 -15.77 -4.92
C GLY A 245 -1.75 -17.19 -5.50
N ALA A 246 -2.47 -18.16 -4.96
CA ALA A 246 -2.35 -19.56 -5.36
C ALA A 246 -2.65 -19.80 -6.85
N GLY A 247 -3.56 -19.04 -7.42
CA GLY A 247 -3.93 -19.12 -8.85
C GLY A 247 -3.01 -18.34 -9.77
N ARG A 248 -2.08 -17.54 -9.23
CA ARG A 248 -1.23 -16.61 -10.01
C ARG A 248 -2.03 -15.77 -10.99
N ILE A 249 -3.18 -15.28 -10.53
CA ILE A 249 -4.16 -14.58 -11.38
C ILE A 249 -3.72 -13.13 -11.57
N PRO A 250 -3.55 -12.66 -12.82
CA PRO A 250 -3.32 -11.25 -13.09
C PRO A 250 -4.56 -10.40 -12.76
N GLY A 251 -4.33 -9.15 -12.36
CA GLY A 251 -5.41 -8.21 -12.05
C GLY A 251 -4.99 -7.16 -11.04
N ASP A 252 -5.90 -6.28 -10.71
CA ASP A 252 -5.75 -5.27 -9.68
C ASP A 252 -6.33 -5.78 -8.36
N TYR A 253 -5.52 -5.81 -7.34
CA TYR A 253 -5.86 -6.23 -5.98
C TYR A 253 -5.85 -5.02 -5.06
N LEU A 254 -6.94 -4.86 -4.30
CA LEU A 254 -7.02 -3.76 -3.32
C LEU A 254 -6.16 -4.07 -2.10
N TYR A 255 -5.25 -3.17 -1.75
CA TYR A 255 -4.71 -3.10 -0.39
C TYR A 255 -5.36 -1.94 0.35
N ARG A 256 -5.63 -2.10 1.64
CA ARG A 256 -6.31 -1.08 2.43
C ARG A 256 -6.16 -1.31 3.93
N THR A 257 -6.55 -0.31 4.72
CA THR A 257 -6.97 -0.56 6.10
C THR A 257 -8.41 -1.08 6.15
N PHE A 258 -8.73 -1.89 7.15
CA PHE A 258 -10.08 -2.44 7.33
C PHE A 258 -11.10 -1.39 7.81
N GLN A 259 -10.68 -0.51 8.70
CA GLN A 259 -11.55 0.53 9.25
C GLN A 259 -12.11 1.44 8.15
N SER A 260 -13.42 1.64 8.15
CA SER A 260 -14.13 2.34 7.08
C SER A 260 -13.68 3.78 6.91
N PHE A 261 -13.67 4.57 7.99
CA PHE A 261 -13.29 5.99 7.92
C PHE A 261 -11.81 6.21 7.54
N GLN A 262 -10.91 5.32 7.93
CA GLN A 262 -9.50 5.40 7.52
C GLN A 262 -9.32 4.99 6.06
N PHE A 263 -10.08 4.01 5.60
CA PHE A 263 -10.15 3.61 4.20
C PHE A 263 -10.74 4.75 3.36
N ASP A 264 -11.88 5.29 3.77
CA ASP A 264 -12.55 6.41 3.10
C ASP A 264 -11.66 7.65 3.06
N GLY A 265 -10.84 7.85 4.09
CA GLY A 265 -9.89 8.94 4.21
C GLY A 265 -8.61 8.79 3.39
N GLY A 266 -8.37 7.65 2.75
CA GLY A 266 -7.27 7.49 1.81
C GLY A 266 -6.21 6.44 2.14
N ILE A 267 -6.37 5.60 3.17
CA ILE A 267 -5.46 4.45 3.39
C ILE A 267 -5.92 3.26 2.55
N TRP A 268 -5.65 3.34 1.28
CA TRP A 268 -5.90 2.29 0.30
C TRP A 268 -5.04 2.50 -0.95
N GLY A 269 -4.95 1.50 -1.79
CA GLY A 269 -4.32 1.57 -3.09
C GLY A 269 -4.39 0.24 -3.82
N ILE A 270 -3.67 0.14 -4.92
CA ILE A 270 -3.71 -0.99 -5.83
C ILE A 270 -2.39 -1.76 -5.82
N PHE A 271 -2.49 -3.06 -5.69
CA PHE A 271 -1.44 -3.99 -6.07
C PHE A 271 -1.79 -4.59 -7.41
N ARG A 272 -1.08 -4.19 -8.44
CA ARG A 272 -1.30 -4.61 -9.83
C ARG A 272 -0.42 -5.79 -10.17
N VAL A 273 -1.04 -6.88 -10.56
CA VAL A 273 -0.36 -8.10 -10.99
C VAL A 273 -0.48 -8.23 -12.50
N SER A 274 0.65 -8.11 -13.18
CA SER A 274 0.74 -8.32 -14.62
C SER A 274 0.78 -9.80 -14.97
N PRO A 275 0.30 -10.22 -16.15
CA PRO A 275 0.48 -11.59 -16.61
C PRO A 275 1.96 -12.00 -16.61
N ALA A 276 2.23 -13.23 -16.20
CA ALA A 276 3.57 -13.79 -16.36
C ALA A 276 3.90 -13.94 -17.85
N PRO A 277 5.15 -13.61 -18.27
CA PRO A 277 5.58 -13.90 -19.62
C PRO A 277 5.55 -15.43 -19.81
N TYR A 278 4.73 -15.88 -20.74
CA TYR A 278 4.60 -17.30 -21.03
C TYR A 278 5.45 -17.64 -22.25
N ASN A 279 6.53 -18.42 -22.06
CA ASN A 279 7.44 -18.88 -23.11
C ASN A 279 7.79 -17.84 -24.20
N GLY A 280 7.97 -16.59 -23.79
CA GLY A 280 8.23 -15.48 -24.72
C GLY A 280 6.98 -14.84 -25.34
N CYS A 281 5.78 -15.28 -24.97
CA CYS A 281 4.54 -14.65 -25.40
C CYS A 281 4.16 -13.51 -24.44
N TYR A 282 4.15 -12.30 -24.93
CA TYR A 282 3.56 -11.16 -24.24
C TYR A 282 2.08 -11.06 -24.63
N CYS A 283 1.22 -11.02 -23.62
CA CYS A 283 -0.21 -10.81 -23.82
C CYS A 283 -0.57 -9.36 -23.46
N PRO A 284 -0.84 -8.50 -24.43
CA PRO A 284 -1.32 -7.15 -24.15
C PRO A 284 -2.67 -7.17 -23.43
N PRO A 285 -2.95 -6.21 -22.52
CA PRO A 285 -4.27 -6.08 -21.93
C PRO A 285 -5.37 -6.01 -22.98
N GLY A 286 -6.43 -6.80 -22.80
CA GLY A 286 -7.57 -6.84 -23.72
C GLY A 286 -7.48 -7.86 -24.87
N THR A 287 -6.41 -8.67 -24.92
CA THR A 287 -6.31 -9.78 -25.88
C THR A 287 -6.62 -11.12 -25.21
N ASP A 288 -7.38 -11.95 -25.89
CA ASP A 288 -7.67 -13.32 -25.45
C ASP A 288 -6.46 -14.23 -25.71
N CYS A 289 -5.59 -14.36 -24.73
CA CYS A 289 -4.36 -15.13 -24.82
C CYS A 289 -4.57 -16.65 -24.74
N LEU A 290 -5.77 -17.10 -24.45
CA LEU A 290 -6.09 -18.53 -24.36
C LEU A 290 -5.91 -19.25 -25.70
N MET A 291 -5.96 -18.51 -26.81
CA MET A 291 -5.85 -19.05 -28.16
C MET A 291 -4.45 -18.94 -28.78
N ALA A 292 -3.56 -18.13 -28.21
CA ALA A 292 -2.29 -17.78 -28.85
C ALA A 292 -1.06 -18.51 -28.28
N CYS A 293 -1.16 -19.09 -27.09
CA CYS A 293 -0.02 -19.73 -26.42
C CYS A 293 -0.42 -21.09 -25.79
N PRO A 294 0.44 -22.11 -25.87
CA PRO A 294 0.18 -23.40 -25.22
C PRO A 294 0.05 -23.22 -23.71
N GLN A 295 -1.00 -23.78 -23.11
CA GLN A 295 -1.22 -23.74 -21.66
C GLN A 295 -0.18 -24.61 -20.93
N PRO A 296 0.34 -24.19 -19.76
CA PRO A 296 1.14 -25.08 -18.94
C PRO A 296 0.31 -26.27 -18.48
N ALA A 297 0.94 -27.43 -18.40
CA ALA A 297 0.28 -28.61 -17.85
C ALA A 297 -0.23 -28.32 -16.42
N PRO A 298 -1.44 -28.76 -16.04
CA PRO A 298 -1.94 -28.58 -14.69
C PRO A 298 -0.97 -29.18 -13.68
N VAL A 299 -0.55 -28.38 -12.72
CA VAL A 299 0.26 -28.87 -11.60
C VAL A 299 -0.67 -29.71 -10.72
N ALA A 300 -0.40 -30.99 -10.62
CA ALA A 300 -1.09 -31.87 -9.66
C ALA A 300 -0.69 -31.42 -8.23
N TYR A 301 -1.69 -31.11 -7.41
CA TYR A 301 -1.54 -30.80 -5.99
C TYR A 301 -1.41 -32.08 -5.17
#